data_bf86f9d9de8f9605fc79dedf4d196668
#
_entry.id   bf86f9d9de8f9605fc79dedf4d196668
#
_cell.length_a   1.000
_cell.length_b   1.000
_cell.length_c   1.000
_cell.angle_alpha   90.00
_cell.angle_beta   90.00
_cell.angle_gamma   90.00
#
_symmetry.space_group_name_H-M   'P 1'
#
loop_
_entity.id
_entity.type
_entity.pdbx_description
1 polymer ?
#
loop_
_entity_poly.entity_id
_entity_poly.type
_entity_poly.pdbx_seq_one_letter_code
_entity_poly.pdbx_strand_id
1 'polypeptide(L)'
;PRWNVVAWGITAALGWLVLTVLAGLAIAAAKCTYDSLETLPPGHPLRPALIALQATATWLGQFDPLGVMHAHAHLGGVGFFVMLIVAVSFKLVPMFTLSELQNPRRAGAALGLLNLGLAGVCLALFLRSRWQPVAGLVVLAGLALYGLELRAILRARKRRVLDWGLRHFLVALGLLAVVAPLGWVLGWPGLPVTLLTTQLETVYGWLGLAGVVSLTVLGFLYKIVPFQVWYHSYARQVGRFRGPALADLYSERLQVAGLGLVLVGVLGAALGAALASELIVRASALGLLAGLGVFLVNLGRMFRHFWRPRLEPLPGAGLSSKPAGVTPK
;
A
#
# COMPACT_ATOMS: atom_id res chain seq x y z
N PRO A 1 18.00 9.07 19.92
CA PRO A 1 17.30 9.28 18.65
C PRO A 1 16.03 10.07 18.92
N ARG A 2 15.92 11.27 18.33
CA ARG A 2 14.68 12.03 18.44
C ARG A 2 13.63 11.35 17.56
N TRP A 3 12.54 10.89 18.17
CA TRP A 3 11.37 10.37 17.46
C TRP A 3 10.83 11.48 16.54
N ASN A 4 10.85 11.23 15.23
CA ASN A 4 10.27 12.15 14.26
C ASN A 4 8.90 11.62 13.81
N VAL A 5 8.12 12.45 13.15
CA VAL A 5 6.76 12.15 12.69
C VAL A 5 6.70 10.89 11.80
N VAL A 6 7.75 10.65 11.01
CA VAL A 6 7.84 9.46 10.13
C VAL A 6 8.01 8.18 10.95
N ALA A 7 8.96 8.18 11.91
CA ALA A 7 9.19 7.02 12.77
C ALA A 7 7.94 6.71 13.61
N TRP A 8 7.28 7.74 14.15
CA TRP A 8 6.03 7.55 14.88
C TRP A 8 4.93 6.92 14.02
N GLY A 9 4.72 7.44 12.80
CA GLY A 9 3.71 6.88 11.90
C GLY A 9 4.01 5.45 11.45
N ILE A 10 5.29 5.10 11.19
CA ILE A 10 5.69 3.72 10.87
C ILE A 10 5.43 2.80 12.06
N THR A 11 5.79 3.21 13.28
CA THR A 11 5.54 2.42 14.49
C THR A 11 4.04 2.20 14.71
N ALA A 12 3.21 3.22 14.50
CA ALA A 12 1.76 3.10 14.57
C ALA A 12 1.23 2.09 13.51
N ALA A 13 1.70 2.19 12.26
CA ALA A 13 1.32 1.25 11.20
C ALA A 13 1.70 -0.20 11.55
N LEU A 14 2.89 -0.43 12.11
CA LEU A 14 3.30 -1.76 12.56
C LEU A 14 2.45 -2.25 13.74
N GLY A 15 2.07 -1.38 14.66
CA GLY A 15 1.12 -1.70 15.73
C GLY A 15 -0.23 -2.16 15.18
N TRP A 16 -0.76 -1.44 14.18
CA TRP A 16 -1.99 -1.83 13.48
C TRP A 16 -1.85 -3.16 12.74
N LEU A 17 -0.68 -3.43 12.14
CA LEU A 17 -0.40 -4.72 11.50
C LEU A 17 -0.49 -5.86 12.51
N VAL A 18 0.12 -5.71 13.69
CA VAL A 18 0.04 -6.72 14.76
C VAL A 18 -1.42 -6.96 15.16
N LEU A 19 -2.20 -5.90 15.37
CA LEU A 19 -3.63 -6.02 15.67
C LEU A 19 -4.41 -6.70 14.53
N THR A 20 -4.09 -6.39 13.28
CA THR A 20 -4.68 -7.04 12.10
C THR A 20 -4.42 -8.54 12.10
N VAL A 21 -3.17 -8.95 12.34
CA VAL A 21 -2.78 -10.37 12.38
C VAL A 21 -3.50 -11.08 13.53
N LEU A 22 -3.51 -10.50 14.73
CA LEU A 22 -4.19 -11.09 15.88
C LEU A 22 -5.70 -11.24 15.66
N ALA A 23 -6.34 -10.21 15.10
CA ALA A 23 -7.77 -10.26 14.76
C ALA A 23 -8.06 -11.31 13.69
N GLY A 24 -7.21 -11.41 12.64
CA GLY A 24 -7.35 -12.43 11.61
C GLY A 24 -7.18 -13.86 12.14
N LEU A 25 -6.20 -14.07 13.02
CA LEU A 25 -6.00 -15.37 13.70
C LEU A 25 -7.20 -15.73 14.59
N ALA A 26 -7.76 -14.77 15.32
CA ALA A 26 -8.94 -15.00 16.14
C ALA A 26 -10.17 -15.38 15.29
N ILE A 27 -10.40 -14.68 14.16
CA ILE A 27 -11.47 -15.00 13.20
C ILE A 27 -11.27 -16.40 12.60
N ALA A 28 -10.05 -16.72 12.18
CA ALA A 28 -9.73 -18.04 11.62
C ALA A 28 -9.92 -19.15 12.65
N ALA A 29 -9.43 -18.95 13.89
CA ALA A 29 -9.61 -19.88 14.98
C ALA A 29 -11.09 -20.12 15.29
N ALA A 30 -11.92 -19.07 15.31
CA ALA A 30 -13.35 -19.19 15.51
C ALA A 30 -14.01 -20.06 14.43
N LYS A 31 -13.73 -19.79 13.14
CA LYS A 31 -14.24 -20.59 12.02
C LYS A 31 -13.79 -22.06 12.10
N CYS A 32 -12.50 -22.33 12.30
CA CYS A 32 -11.98 -23.67 12.44
C CYS A 32 -12.63 -24.44 13.60
N THR A 33 -12.92 -23.76 14.72
CA THR A 33 -13.49 -24.41 15.90
C THR A 33 -14.91 -24.88 15.64
N TYR A 34 -15.75 -24.05 15.01
CA TYR A 34 -17.13 -24.44 14.71
C TYR A 34 -17.17 -25.63 13.75
N ASP A 35 -16.51 -25.53 12.60
CA ASP A 35 -16.57 -26.57 11.57
C ASP A 35 -15.91 -27.90 12.02
N SER A 36 -14.80 -27.81 12.77
CA SER A 36 -14.02 -29.01 13.12
C SER A 36 -14.53 -29.76 14.34
N LEU A 37 -15.12 -29.07 15.34
CA LEU A 37 -15.67 -29.75 16.52
C LEU A 37 -16.91 -30.60 16.19
N GLU A 38 -17.66 -30.22 15.16
CA GLU A 38 -18.81 -30.98 14.68
C GLU A 38 -18.40 -32.21 13.85
N THR A 39 -17.30 -32.10 13.09
CA THR A 39 -16.88 -33.14 12.13
C THR A 39 -15.88 -34.15 12.71
N LEU A 40 -15.06 -33.78 13.71
CA LEU A 40 -14.02 -34.62 14.25
C LEU A 40 -14.56 -35.62 15.32
N PRO A 41 -14.15 -36.90 15.28
CA PRO A 41 -14.56 -37.89 16.25
C PRO A 41 -14.10 -37.53 17.66
N PRO A 42 -14.78 -38.01 18.72
CA PRO A 42 -14.52 -37.66 20.12
C PRO A 42 -13.07 -37.87 20.58
N GLY A 43 -12.35 -38.88 20.05
CA GLY A 43 -10.96 -39.22 20.41
C GLY A 43 -9.89 -38.57 19.54
N HIS A 44 -10.24 -37.64 18.64
CA HIS A 44 -9.27 -37.05 17.73
C HIS A 44 -8.24 -36.16 18.48
N PRO A 45 -6.91 -36.26 18.18
CA PRO A 45 -5.86 -35.57 18.92
C PRO A 45 -5.91 -34.06 18.89
N LEU A 46 -6.58 -33.46 17.89
CA LEU A 46 -6.77 -31.99 17.78
C LEU A 46 -7.92 -31.46 18.63
N ARG A 47 -8.86 -32.29 19.10
CA ARG A 47 -10.02 -31.85 19.90
C ARG A 47 -9.66 -31.01 21.14
N PRO A 48 -8.67 -31.37 21.97
CA PRO A 48 -8.33 -30.54 23.13
C PRO A 48 -7.89 -29.11 22.73
N ALA A 49 -7.12 -28.96 21.66
CA ALA A 49 -6.70 -27.67 21.15
C ALA A 49 -7.90 -26.85 20.63
N LEU A 50 -8.83 -27.46 19.91
CA LEU A 50 -10.05 -26.81 19.43
C LEU A 50 -10.99 -26.40 20.59
N ILE A 51 -11.11 -27.22 21.63
CA ILE A 51 -11.86 -26.86 22.84
C ILE A 51 -11.24 -25.66 23.54
N ALA A 52 -9.91 -25.57 23.61
CA ALA A 52 -9.21 -24.40 24.15
C ALA A 52 -9.50 -23.12 23.34
N LEU A 53 -9.67 -23.23 22.02
CA LEU A 53 -10.05 -22.12 21.13
C LEU A 53 -11.54 -21.78 21.17
N GLN A 54 -12.38 -22.65 21.73
CA GLN A 54 -13.84 -22.48 21.76
C GLN A 54 -14.26 -21.21 22.52
N ALA A 55 -13.53 -20.81 23.56
CA ALA A 55 -13.81 -19.59 24.29
C ALA A 55 -13.68 -18.34 23.37
N THR A 56 -12.66 -18.30 22.51
CA THR A 56 -12.50 -17.24 21.52
C THR A 56 -13.62 -17.25 20.50
N ALA A 57 -14.01 -18.43 20.00
CA ALA A 57 -15.12 -18.58 19.05
C ALA A 57 -16.45 -18.12 19.65
N THR A 58 -16.74 -18.54 20.89
CA THR A 58 -17.95 -18.15 21.62
C THR A 58 -17.98 -16.64 21.89
N TRP A 59 -16.86 -16.05 22.26
CA TRP A 59 -16.74 -14.60 22.48
C TRP A 59 -16.96 -13.82 21.18
N LEU A 60 -16.31 -14.21 20.08
CA LEU A 60 -16.51 -13.58 18.77
C LEU A 60 -17.93 -13.76 18.24
N GLY A 61 -18.57 -14.90 18.51
CA GLY A 61 -19.95 -15.20 18.11
C GLY A 61 -21.02 -14.30 18.75
N GLN A 62 -20.66 -13.51 19.76
CA GLN A 62 -21.54 -12.49 20.34
C GLN A 62 -21.65 -11.23 19.49
N PHE A 63 -20.72 -11.02 18.54
CA PHE A 63 -20.67 -9.85 17.69
C PHE A 63 -21.16 -10.18 16.28
N ASP A 64 -21.57 -9.13 15.56
CA ASP A 64 -21.96 -9.26 14.16
C ASP A 64 -20.77 -9.70 13.29
N PRO A 65 -20.86 -10.83 12.57
CA PRO A 65 -19.75 -11.33 11.77
C PRO A 65 -19.26 -10.36 10.70
N LEU A 66 -20.18 -9.60 10.07
CA LEU A 66 -19.80 -8.58 9.08
C LEU A 66 -19.09 -7.41 9.73
N GLY A 67 -19.57 -6.95 10.89
CA GLY A 67 -18.90 -5.89 11.66
C GLY A 67 -17.48 -6.28 12.06
N VAL A 68 -17.27 -7.53 12.53
CA VAL A 68 -15.96 -8.07 12.87
C VAL A 68 -15.04 -8.13 11.63
N MET A 69 -15.54 -8.61 10.49
CA MET A 69 -14.78 -8.68 9.25
C MET A 69 -14.42 -7.30 8.71
N HIS A 70 -15.35 -6.35 8.72
CA HIS A 70 -15.10 -4.98 8.30
C HIS A 70 -14.09 -4.28 9.22
N ALA A 71 -14.20 -4.46 10.54
CA ALA A 71 -13.21 -3.93 11.48
C ALA A 71 -11.82 -4.49 11.17
N HIS A 72 -11.68 -5.81 11.00
CA HIS A 72 -10.42 -6.44 10.61
C HIS A 72 -9.87 -5.89 9.28
N ALA A 73 -10.70 -5.72 8.26
CA ALA A 73 -10.30 -5.15 6.97
C ALA A 73 -9.78 -3.70 7.11
N HIS A 74 -10.41 -2.89 7.98
CA HIS A 74 -9.96 -1.51 8.24
C HIS A 74 -8.66 -1.46 9.05
N LEU A 75 -8.44 -2.39 10.00
CA LEU A 75 -7.16 -2.52 10.70
C LEU A 75 -6.00 -2.71 9.71
N GLY A 76 -6.16 -3.60 8.73
CA GLY A 76 -5.15 -3.85 7.70
C GLY A 76 -5.10 -2.75 6.62
N GLY A 77 -6.24 -2.45 6.01
CA GLY A 77 -6.33 -1.52 4.88
C GLY A 77 -5.96 -0.09 5.26
N VAL A 78 -6.57 0.46 6.31
CA VAL A 78 -6.33 1.83 6.75
C VAL A 78 -5.20 1.88 7.78
N GLY A 79 -5.23 0.99 8.78
CA GLY A 79 -4.29 1.00 9.89
C GLY A 79 -2.86 0.66 9.47
N PHE A 80 -2.67 -0.38 8.70
CA PHE A 80 -1.35 -0.74 8.22
C PHE A 80 -1.01 -0.01 6.91
N PHE A 81 -1.74 -0.26 5.82
CA PHE A 81 -1.32 0.24 4.51
C PHE A 81 -1.42 1.75 4.38
N VAL A 82 -2.59 2.36 4.64
CA VAL A 82 -2.74 3.83 4.45
C VAL A 82 -1.86 4.58 5.44
N MET A 83 -1.79 4.15 6.71
CA MET A 83 -0.93 4.78 7.72
C MET A 83 0.55 4.73 7.32
N LEU A 84 1.02 3.57 6.83
CA LEU A 84 2.39 3.39 6.35
C LEU A 84 2.67 4.29 5.13
N ILE A 85 1.73 4.35 4.17
CA ILE A 85 1.81 5.21 2.98
C ILE A 85 1.95 6.67 3.41
N VAL A 86 1.09 7.15 4.31
CA VAL A 86 1.12 8.52 4.82
C VAL A 86 2.45 8.81 5.52
N ALA A 87 2.87 7.95 6.45
CA ALA A 87 4.09 8.13 7.23
C ALA A 87 5.34 8.16 6.34
N VAL A 88 5.49 7.18 5.45
CA VAL A 88 6.65 7.05 4.56
C VAL A 88 6.69 8.18 3.54
N SER A 89 5.53 8.64 3.05
CA SER A 89 5.46 9.73 2.08
C SER A 89 5.99 11.05 2.63
N PHE A 90 5.88 11.33 3.93
CA PHE A 90 6.48 12.50 4.58
C PHE A 90 8.02 12.54 4.52
N LYS A 91 8.65 11.42 4.20
CA LYS A 91 10.10 11.33 3.94
C LYS A 91 10.40 11.21 2.46
N LEU A 92 9.73 10.30 1.75
CA LEU A 92 10.06 9.98 0.37
C LEU A 92 9.67 11.09 -0.60
N VAL A 93 8.50 11.71 -0.43
CA VAL A 93 8.08 12.78 -1.36
C VAL A 93 9.00 14.00 -1.29
N PRO A 94 9.33 14.55 -0.10
CA PRO A 94 10.34 15.61 0.00
C PRO A 94 11.68 15.22 -0.64
N MET A 95 12.18 14.02 -0.35
CA MET A 95 13.45 13.53 -0.90
C MET A 95 13.42 13.47 -2.44
N PHE A 96 12.34 12.99 -3.05
CA PHE A 96 12.23 12.86 -4.51
C PHE A 96 11.96 14.19 -5.22
N THR A 97 11.38 15.16 -4.52
CA THR A 97 11.04 16.49 -5.07
C THR A 97 12.06 17.57 -4.71
N LEU A 98 13.11 17.22 -3.95
CA LEU A 98 14.11 18.14 -3.41
C LEU A 98 13.43 19.28 -2.62
N SER A 99 12.51 18.92 -1.73
CA SER A 99 11.81 19.80 -0.81
C SER A 99 11.98 19.30 0.63
N GLU A 100 11.26 19.88 1.56
CA GLU A 100 11.26 19.51 2.96
C GLU A 100 9.83 19.33 3.46
N LEU A 101 9.66 18.69 4.62
CA LEU A 101 8.40 18.67 5.34
C LEU A 101 8.09 20.10 5.80
N GLN A 102 6.98 20.68 5.36
CA GLN A 102 6.69 22.10 5.55
C GLN A 102 6.17 22.40 6.96
N ASN A 103 5.30 21.53 7.49
CA ASN A 103 4.73 21.72 8.82
C ASN A 103 4.68 20.39 9.60
N PRO A 104 5.70 20.10 10.45
CA PRO A 104 5.74 18.89 11.27
C PRO A 104 4.55 18.72 12.22
N ARG A 105 3.98 19.83 12.72
CA ARG A 105 2.80 19.79 13.59
C ARG A 105 1.56 19.33 12.83
N ARG A 106 1.36 19.84 11.60
CA ARG A 106 0.26 19.40 10.72
C ARG A 106 0.41 17.93 10.34
N ALA A 107 1.62 17.49 10.00
CA ALA A 107 1.90 16.10 9.73
C ALA A 107 1.63 15.20 10.94
N GLY A 108 2.04 15.62 12.13
CA GLY A 108 1.74 14.92 13.39
C GLY A 108 0.24 14.86 13.69
N ALA A 109 -0.47 15.98 13.52
CA ALA A 109 -1.93 16.04 13.68
C ALA A 109 -2.66 15.12 12.70
N ALA A 110 -2.22 15.07 11.42
CA ALA A 110 -2.77 14.17 10.44
C ALA A 110 -2.67 12.70 10.88
N LEU A 111 -1.49 12.25 11.31
CA LEU A 111 -1.28 10.89 11.82
C LEU A 111 -2.08 10.64 13.11
N GLY A 112 -2.16 11.62 14.01
CA GLY A 112 -2.93 11.52 15.26
C GLY A 112 -4.43 11.31 14.98
N LEU A 113 -5.01 12.13 14.09
CA LEU A 113 -6.41 12.01 13.70
C LEU A 113 -6.68 10.70 12.96
N LEU A 114 -5.77 10.24 12.09
CA LEU A 114 -5.90 8.96 11.43
C LEU A 114 -5.93 7.80 12.44
N ASN A 115 -5.04 7.80 13.43
CA ASN A 115 -5.02 6.77 14.47
C ASN A 115 -6.30 6.80 15.33
N LEU A 116 -6.70 7.98 15.79
CA LEU A 116 -7.89 8.16 16.63
C LEU A 116 -9.17 7.78 15.86
N GLY A 117 -9.29 8.29 14.64
CA GLY A 117 -10.45 8.03 13.79
C GLY A 117 -10.56 6.56 13.42
N LEU A 118 -9.45 5.90 13.08
CA LEU A 118 -9.42 4.47 12.77
C LEU A 118 -9.82 3.62 13.98
N ALA A 119 -9.26 3.91 15.17
CA ALA A 119 -9.65 3.23 16.40
C ALA A 119 -11.17 3.36 16.63
N GLY A 120 -11.71 4.57 16.44
CA GLY A 120 -13.14 4.84 16.54
C GLY A 120 -13.97 4.08 15.50
N VAL A 121 -13.52 4.05 14.23
CA VAL A 121 -14.20 3.29 13.15
C VAL A 121 -14.21 1.80 13.44
N CYS A 122 -13.07 1.21 13.79
CA CYS A 122 -12.97 -0.22 14.10
C CYS A 122 -13.86 -0.60 15.30
N LEU A 123 -13.84 0.21 16.36
CA LEU A 123 -14.68 -0.02 17.54
C LEU A 123 -16.18 0.14 17.19
N ALA A 124 -16.52 1.15 16.40
CA ALA A 124 -17.90 1.38 15.98
C ALA A 124 -18.44 0.25 15.09
N LEU A 125 -17.63 -0.26 14.16
CA LEU A 125 -17.96 -1.42 13.33
C LEU A 125 -18.15 -2.68 14.18
N PHE A 126 -17.22 -2.93 15.10
CA PHE A 126 -17.25 -4.08 16.00
C PHE A 126 -18.48 -4.08 16.90
N LEU A 127 -18.88 -2.91 17.45
CA LEU A 127 -20.01 -2.73 18.34
C LEU A 127 -21.31 -2.32 17.62
N ARG A 128 -21.32 -2.21 16.30
CA ARG A 128 -22.48 -1.67 15.51
C ARG A 128 -22.98 -0.32 16.03
N SER A 129 -22.04 0.56 16.38
CA SER A 129 -22.34 1.83 17.02
C SER A 129 -22.79 2.89 16.02
N ARG A 130 -23.77 3.72 16.41
CA ARG A 130 -24.22 4.90 15.64
C ARG A 130 -23.15 6.00 15.51
N TRP A 131 -22.06 5.92 16.25
CA TRP A 131 -20.95 6.87 16.23
C TRP A 131 -19.98 6.65 15.07
N GLN A 132 -20.17 5.60 14.27
CA GLN A 132 -19.33 5.28 13.11
C GLN A 132 -19.10 6.47 12.17
N PRO A 133 -20.11 7.29 11.76
CA PRO A 133 -19.89 8.44 10.89
C PRO A 133 -18.98 9.52 11.51
N VAL A 134 -19.10 9.73 12.83
CA VAL A 134 -18.25 10.70 13.55
C VAL A 134 -16.80 10.24 13.52
N ALA A 135 -16.54 8.97 13.82
CA ALA A 135 -15.20 8.41 13.73
C ALA A 135 -14.65 8.46 12.28
N GLY A 136 -15.48 8.20 11.28
CA GLY A 136 -15.13 8.34 9.87
C GLY A 136 -14.79 9.79 9.48
N LEU A 137 -15.48 10.79 10.00
CA LEU A 137 -15.14 12.20 9.80
C LEU A 137 -13.77 12.54 10.38
N VAL A 138 -13.39 11.94 11.51
CA VAL A 138 -12.05 12.14 12.10
C VAL A 138 -10.97 11.56 11.17
N VAL A 139 -11.21 10.39 10.55
CA VAL A 139 -10.31 9.84 9.51
C VAL A 139 -10.21 10.79 8.32
N LEU A 140 -11.35 11.28 7.79
CA LEU A 140 -11.37 12.22 6.67
C LEU A 140 -10.62 13.52 7.00
N ALA A 141 -10.77 14.06 8.21
CA ALA A 141 -10.03 15.23 8.67
C ALA A 141 -8.51 14.94 8.72
N GLY A 142 -8.10 13.77 9.19
CA GLY A 142 -6.70 13.33 9.15
C GLY A 142 -6.14 13.27 7.73
N LEU A 143 -6.89 12.68 6.79
CA LEU A 143 -6.52 12.63 5.37
C LEU A 143 -6.51 14.01 4.73
N ALA A 144 -7.42 14.92 5.10
CA ALA A 144 -7.42 16.30 4.62
C ALA A 144 -6.17 17.06 5.07
N LEU A 145 -5.78 16.95 6.35
CA LEU A 145 -4.53 17.55 6.85
C LEU A 145 -3.30 16.96 6.17
N TYR A 146 -3.29 15.65 5.92
CA TYR A 146 -2.25 14.99 5.12
C TYR A 146 -2.18 15.58 3.71
N GLY A 147 -3.30 15.70 3.01
CA GLY A 147 -3.37 16.29 1.68
C GLY A 147 -2.89 17.74 1.62
N LEU A 148 -3.22 18.55 2.64
CA LEU A 148 -2.74 19.93 2.79
C LEU A 148 -1.21 19.98 2.97
N GLU A 149 -0.64 19.09 3.80
CA GLU A 149 0.81 19.02 3.96
C GLU A 149 1.50 18.57 2.68
N LEU A 150 0.99 17.54 2.03
CA LEU A 150 1.53 17.04 0.77
C LEU A 150 1.48 18.10 -0.33
N ARG A 151 0.37 18.84 -0.43
CA ARG A 151 0.26 19.99 -1.35
C ARG A 151 1.32 21.05 -1.06
N ALA A 152 1.59 21.34 0.22
CA ALA A 152 2.63 22.30 0.61
C ALA A 152 4.02 21.81 0.20
N ILE A 153 4.35 20.55 0.46
CA ILE A 153 5.60 19.89 0.04
C ILE A 153 5.76 19.98 -1.49
N LEU A 154 4.71 19.63 -2.25
CA LEU A 154 4.74 19.64 -3.71
C LEU A 154 4.84 21.07 -4.29
N ARG A 155 4.31 22.09 -3.60
CA ARG A 155 4.48 23.50 -3.99
C ARG A 155 5.91 24.00 -3.75
N ALA A 156 6.54 23.57 -2.68
CA ALA A 156 7.92 23.92 -2.31
C ALA A 156 8.98 23.13 -3.10
N ARG A 157 8.57 22.26 -4.04
CA ARG A 157 9.50 21.43 -4.80
C ARG A 157 10.47 22.24 -5.65
N LYS A 158 11.74 21.88 -5.64
CA LYS A 158 12.77 22.43 -6.53
C LYS A 158 12.82 21.69 -7.87
N ARG A 159 12.42 20.42 -7.89
CA ARG A 159 12.34 19.60 -9.09
C ARG A 159 11.08 19.93 -9.89
N ARG A 160 11.25 20.54 -11.05
CA ARG A 160 10.10 20.99 -11.89
C ARG A 160 9.30 19.83 -12.47
N VAL A 161 10.00 18.81 -12.99
CA VAL A 161 9.37 17.63 -13.62
C VAL A 161 9.31 16.49 -12.61
N LEU A 162 8.10 15.99 -12.36
CA LEU A 162 7.87 14.81 -11.55
C LEU A 162 8.06 13.56 -12.42
N ASP A 163 8.86 12.63 -11.95
CA ASP A 163 9.03 11.34 -12.61
C ASP A 163 7.79 10.44 -12.48
N TRP A 164 7.74 9.41 -13.31
CA TRP A 164 6.57 8.55 -13.40
C TRP A 164 6.31 7.74 -12.13
N GLY A 165 7.35 7.37 -11.35
CA GLY A 165 7.16 6.72 -10.06
C GLY A 165 6.36 7.59 -9.09
N LEU A 166 6.67 8.89 -9.01
CA LEU A 166 5.92 9.82 -8.18
C LEU A 166 4.51 10.10 -8.74
N ARG A 167 4.35 10.08 -10.07
CA ARG A 167 3.01 10.21 -10.70
C ARG A 167 2.10 9.02 -10.37
N HIS A 168 2.60 7.78 -10.33
CA HIS A 168 1.84 6.62 -9.84
C HIS A 168 1.31 6.87 -8.44
N PHE A 169 2.16 7.35 -7.54
CA PHE A 169 1.78 7.69 -6.18
C PHE A 169 0.71 8.79 -6.13
N LEU A 170 0.83 9.85 -6.92
CA LEU A 170 -0.16 10.94 -6.97
C LEU A 170 -1.51 10.45 -7.52
N VAL A 171 -1.52 9.54 -8.49
CA VAL A 171 -2.74 8.90 -8.98
C VAL A 171 -3.38 8.04 -7.88
N ALA A 172 -2.58 7.27 -7.14
CA ALA A 172 -3.07 6.52 -5.99
C ALA A 172 -3.74 7.42 -4.94
N LEU A 173 -3.17 8.60 -4.67
CA LEU A 173 -3.78 9.58 -3.77
C LEU A 173 -5.06 10.21 -4.34
N GLY A 174 -5.13 10.39 -5.66
CA GLY A 174 -6.38 10.78 -6.33
C GLY A 174 -7.49 9.74 -6.10
N LEU A 175 -7.15 8.45 -6.20
CA LEU A 175 -8.09 7.37 -5.86
C LEU A 175 -8.44 7.37 -4.37
N LEU A 176 -7.49 7.59 -3.47
CA LEU A 176 -7.75 7.69 -2.03
C LEU A 176 -8.74 8.81 -1.71
N ALA A 177 -8.65 9.95 -2.42
CA ALA A 177 -9.58 11.07 -2.26
C ALA A 177 -11.03 10.72 -2.69
N VAL A 178 -11.22 9.67 -3.51
CA VAL A 178 -12.53 9.13 -3.88
C VAL A 178 -12.95 8.02 -2.91
N VAL A 179 -12.04 7.11 -2.61
CA VAL A 179 -12.30 5.92 -1.77
C VAL A 179 -12.67 6.33 -0.35
N ALA A 180 -11.98 7.30 0.25
CA ALA A 180 -12.23 7.66 1.64
C ALA A 180 -13.63 8.26 1.89
N PRO A 181 -14.16 9.21 1.09
CA PRO A 181 -15.55 9.64 1.20
C PRO A 181 -16.55 8.53 0.89
N LEU A 182 -16.27 7.66 -0.09
CA LEU A 182 -17.11 6.51 -0.39
C LEU A 182 -17.25 5.59 0.82
N GLY A 183 -16.14 5.24 1.48
CA GLY A 183 -16.17 4.44 2.71
C GLY A 183 -16.94 5.11 3.85
N TRP A 184 -16.86 6.44 3.96
CA TRP A 184 -17.64 7.20 4.94
C TRP A 184 -19.14 7.12 4.67
N VAL A 185 -19.56 7.24 3.40
CA VAL A 185 -20.97 7.11 2.98
C VAL A 185 -21.49 5.69 3.23
N LEU A 186 -20.72 4.66 2.84
CA LEU A 186 -21.06 3.26 3.04
C LEU A 186 -21.15 2.87 4.53
N GLY A 187 -20.39 3.56 5.37
CA GLY A 187 -20.47 3.40 6.83
C GLY A 187 -21.63 4.13 7.52
N TRP A 188 -22.57 4.70 6.76
CA TRP A 188 -23.68 5.45 7.35
C TRP A 188 -24.73 4.52 8.00
N PRO A 189 -25.07 4.70 9.30
CA PRO A 189 -26.05 3.89 9.98
C PRO A 189 -27.42 4.05 9.32
N GLY A 190 -28.07 2.93 9.03
CA GLY A 190 -29.37 2.92 8.37
C GLY A 190 -29.30 3.01 6.84
N LEU A 191 -28.13 2.98 6.25
CA LEU A 191 -27.99 2.79 4.80
C LEU A 191 -28.64 1.43 4.43
N PRO A 192 -29.63 1.40 3.50
CA PRO A 192 -30.30 0.16 3.15
C PRO A 192 -29.33 -0.81 2.46
N VAL A 193 -29.37 -2.08 2.86
CA VAL A 193 -28.64 -3.15 2.17
C VAL A 193 -29.34 -3.47 0.87
N THR A 194 -28.78 -2.99 -0.22
CA THR A 194 -29.28 -3.20 -1.58
C THR A 194 -28.19 -3.82 -2.44
N LEU A 195 -28.53 -4.32 -3.61
CA LEU A 195 -27.54 -4.80 -4.57
C LEU A 195 -26.48 -3.71 -4.87
N LEU A 196 -26.92 -2.46 -5.04
CA LEU A 196 -26.01 -1.34 -5.31
C LEU A 196 -25.06 -1.08 -4.15
N THR A 197 -25.54 -1.06 -2.89
CA THR A 197 -24.64 -0.83 -1.73
C THR A 197 -23.62 -1.94 -1.59
N THR A 198 -23.98 -3.20 -1.79
CA THR A 198 -23.06 -4.35 -1.77
C THR A 198 -22.01 -4.28 -2.89
N GLN A 199 -22.43 -3.84 -4.08
CA GLN A 199 -21.50 -3.60 -5.19
C GLN A 199 -20.51 -2.46 -4.88
N LEU A 200 -21.00 -1.36 -4.29
CA LEU A 200 -20.17 -0.23 -3.89
C LEU A 200 -19.20 -0.58 -2.76
N GLU A 201 -19.56 -1.47 -1.83
CA GLU A 201 -18.62 -2.02 -0.84
C GLU A 201 -17.48 -2.81 -1.52
N THR A 202 -17.80 -3.60 -2.53
CA THR A 202 -16.81 -4.31 -3.35
C THR A 202 -15.90 -3.32 -4.10
N VAL A 203 -16.48 -2.29 -4.71
CA VAL A 203 -15.72 -1.20 -5.38
C VAL A 203 -14.82 -0.47 -4.39
N TYR A 204 -15.31 -0.15 -3.18
CA TYR A 204 -14.55 0.47 -2.11
C TYR A 204 -13.30 -0.33 -1.74
N GLY A 205 -13.48 -1.62 -1.43
CA GLY A 205 -12.37 -2.52 -1.08
C GLY A 205 -11.39 -2.70 -2.22
N TRP A 206 -11.91 -2.88 -3.45
CA TRP A 206 -11.10 -3.03 -4.65
C TRP A 206 -10.25 -1.78 -4.96
N LEU A 207 -10.86 -0.61 -5.02
CA LEU A 207 -10.14 0.64 -5.27
C LEU A 207 -9.14 0.96 -4.16
N GLY A 208 -9.46 0.63 -2.90
CA GLY A 208 -8.55 0.78 -1.77
C GLY A 208 -7.29 -0.07 -1.93
N LEU A 209 -7.43 -1.38 -2.18
CA LEU A 209 -6.30 -2.30 -2.26
C LEU A 209 -5.62 -2.28 -3.62
N ALA A 210 -6.38 -2.57 -4.70
CA ALA A 210 -5.81 -2.67 -6.04
C ALA A 210 -5.46 -1.29 -6.63
N GLY A 211 -6.21 -0.24 -6.28
CA GLY A 211 -5.93 1.13 -6.71
C GLY A 211 -4.90 1.82 -5.82
N VAL A 212 -5.28 2.19 -4.59
CA VAL A 212 -4.43 3.04 -3.74
C VAL A 212 -3.15 2.34 -3.32
N VAL A 213 -3.24 1.14 -2.74
CA VAL A 213 -2.06 0.44 -2.21
C VAL A 213 -1.15 -0.01 -3.35
N SER A 214 -1.69 -0.72 -4.35
CA SER A 214 -0.84 -1.29 -5.41
C SER A 214 -0.16 -0.23 -6.26
N LEU A 215 -0.86 0.86 -6.65
CA LEU A 215 -0.23 1.95 -7.41
C LEU A 215 0.83 2.68 -6.60
N THR A 216 0.63 2.85 -5.29
CA THR A 216 1.65 3.42 -4.41
C THR A 216 2.90 2.55 -4.37
N VAL A 217 2.72 1.23 -4.19
CA VAL A 217 3.83 0.26 -4.16
C VAL A 217 4.59 0.26 -5.49
N LEU A 218 3.88 0.15 -6.63
CA LEU A 218 4.49 0.20 -7.97
C LEU A 218 5.27 1.50 -8.19
N GLY A 219 4.69 2.64 -7.77
CA GLY A 219 5.34 3.95 -7.89
C GLY A 219 6.63 4.05 -7.10
N PHE A 220 6.63 3.60 -5.84
CA PHE A 220 7.83 3.62 -5.00
C PHE A 220 8.86 2.57 -5.43
N LEU A 221 8.44 1.41 -5.94
CA LEU A 221 9.37 0.42 -6.51
C LEU A 221 10.13 1.00 -7.71
N TYR A 222 9.50 1.80 -8.56
CA TYR A 222 10.18 2.52 -9.65
C TYR A 222 11.21 3.56 -9.18
N LYS A 223 11.23 3.89 -7.89
CA LYS A 223 12.24 4.78 -7.27
C LYS A 223 13.29 3.99 -6.51
N ILE A 224 12.86 3.04 -5.72
CA ILE A 224 13.73 2.30 -4.79
C ILE A 224 14.58 1.28 -5.56
N VAL A 225 13.98 0.51 -6.47
CA VAL A 225 14.70 -0.57 -7.16
C VAL A 225 15.85 -0.05 -8.04
N PRO A 226 15.67 0.95 -8.95
CA PRO A 226 16.78 1.43 -9.75
C PRO A 226 17.88 2.04 -8.88
N PHE A 227 17.54 2.70 -7.76
CA PHE A 227 18.54 3.20 -6.82
C PHE A 227 19.36 2.06 -6.19
N GLN A 228 18.71 1.00 -5.71
CA GLN A 228 19.38 -0.15 -5.10
C GLN A 228 20.27 -0.89 -6.11
N VAL A 229 19.76 -1.10 -7.33
CA VAL A 229 20.53 -1.71 -8.43
C VAL A 229 21.75 -0.85 -8.76
N TRP A 230 21.55 0.46 -8.91
CA TRP A 230 22.65 1.38 -9.19
C TRP A 230 23.69 1.37 -8.07
N TYR A 231 23.25 1.49 -6.83
CA TYR A 231 24.13 1.50 -5.66
C TYR A 231 24.97 0.22 -5.58
N HIS A 232 24.35 -0.94 -5.75
CA HIS A 232 25.05 -2.22 -5.71
C HIS A 232 26.03 -2.41 -6.86
N SER A 233 25.61 -2.06 -8.09
CA SER A 233 26.42 -2.34 -9.30
C SER A 233 27.48 -1.29 -9.60
N TYR A 234 27.27 -0.03 -9.21
CA TYR A 234 28.08 1.10 -9.69
C TYR A 234 28.71 1.96 -8.61
N ALA A 235 28.19 2.00 -7.37
CA ALA A 235 28.68 2.92 -6.34
C ALA A 235 30.17 2.75 -6.04
N ARG A 236 30.68 1.52 -6.05
CA ARG A 236 32.12 1.22 -5.82
C ARG A 236 33.03 1.62 -6.98
N GLN A 237 32.47 1.89 -8.13
CA GLN A 237 33.19 2.23 -9.35
C GLN A 237 33.25 3.74 -9.62
N VAL A 238 32.56 4.53 -8.80
CA VAL A 238 32.53 6.00 -8.90
C VAL A 238 33.97 6.54 -8.76
N GLY A 239 34.37 7.41 -9.68
CA GLY A 239 35.72 7.97 -9.75
C GLY A 239 36.71 7.13 -10.56
N ARG A 240 36.42 5.86 -10.88
CA ARG A 240 37.25 5.00 -11.76
C ARG A 240 36.62 4.79 -13.12
N PHE A 241 35.29 4.66 -13.16
CA PHE A 241 34.52 4.47 -14.38
C PHE A 241 33.31 5.39 -14.38
N ARG A 242 32.80 5.69 -15.57
CA ARG A 242 31.51 6.37 -15.77
C ARG A 242 30.42 5.31 -15.82
N GLY A 243 29.56 5.31 -14.80
CA GLY A 243 28.33 4.48 -14.77
C GLY A 243 27.16 5.20 -15.42
N PRO A 244 26.08 4.46 -15.76
CA PRO A 244 24.84 5.03 -16.28
C PRO A 244 24.16 5.93 -15.23
N ALA A 245 23.35 6.88 -15.69
CA ALA A 245 22.43 7.59 -14.79
C ALA A 245 21.30 6.66 -14.31
N LEU A 246 20.66 6.98 -13.18
CA LEU A 246 19.55 6.18 -12.67
C LEU A 246 18.41 6.03 -13.69
N ALA A 247 18.18 7.05 -14.53
CA ALA A 247 17.15 7.03 -15.56
C ALA A 247 17.47 6.05 -16.71
N ASP A 248 18.74 5.70 -16.93
CA ASP A 248 19.16 4.78 -17.99
C ASP A 248 18.91 3.31 -17.65
N LEU A 249 18.59 3.00 -16.37
CA LEU A 249 18.37 1.64 -15.92
C LEU A 249 16.97 1.10 -16.33
N TYR A 250 16.02 1.97 -16.64
CA TYR A 250 14.64 1.61 -16.94
C TYR A 250 14.10 2.37 -18.16
N SER A 251 12.91 2.00 -18.61
CA SER A 251 12.20 2.68 -19.69
C SER A 251 11.02 3.50 -19.15
N GLU A 252 11.04 4.81 -19.34
CA GLU A 252 9.91 5.67 -19.00
C GLU A 252 8.66 5.32 -19.82
N ARG A 253 8.80 4.92 -21.09
CA ARG A 253 7.68 4.50 -21.93
C ARG A 253 6.94 3.30 -21.32
N LEU A 254 7.68 2.34 -20.77
CA LEU A 254 7.09 1.19 -20.07
C LEU A 254 6.43 1.61 -18.77
N GLN A 255 6.95 2.62 -18.06
CA GLN A 255 6.29 3.15 -16.86
C GLN A 255 4.94 3.78 -17.20
N VAL A 256 4.86 4.56 -18.29
CA VAL A 256 3.62 5.19 -18.77
C VAL A 256 2.61 4.14 -19.20
N ALA A 257 3.03 3.21 -20.06
CA ALA A 257 2.16 2.13 -20.55
C ALA A 257 1.64 1.25 -19.40
N GLY A 258 2.53 0.89 -18.46
CA GLY A 258 2.16 0.10 -17.27
C GLY A 258 1.15 0.84 -16.40
N LEU A 259 1.34 2.14 -16.14
CA LEU A 259 0.36 2.94 -15.38
C LEU A 259 -1.00 2.96 -16.09
N GLY A 260 -1.02 3.22 -17.39
CA GLY A 260 -2.27 3.25 -18.17
C GLY A 260 -3.01 1.92 -18.12
N LEU A 261 -2.31 0.80 -18.36
CA LEU A 261 -2.89 -0.54 -18.33
C LEU A 261 -3.41 -0.92 -16.93
N VAL A 262 -2.64 -0.64 -15.88
CA VAL A 262 -3.08 -0.90 -14.49
C VAL A 262 -4.31 -0.05 -14.16
N LEU A 263 -4.33 1.23 -14.54
CA LEU A 263 -5.49 2.09 -14.29
C LEU A 263 -6.73 1.61 -15.04
N VAL A 264 -6.62 1.29 -16.31
CA VAL A 264 -7.73 0.71 -17.09
C VAL A 264 -8.23 -0.57 -16.44
N GLY A 265 -7.32 -1.44 -16.00
CA GLY A 265 -7.69 -2.66 -15.30
C GLY A 265 -8.36 -2.42 -13.94
N VAL A 266 -7.81 -1.53 -13.11
CA VAL A 266 -8.38 -1.19 -11.78
C VAL A 266 -9.75 -0.53 -11.91
N LEU A 267 -9.85 0.52 -12.75
CA LEU A 267 -11.11 1.25 -12.93
C LEU A 267 -12.16 0.44 -13.68
N GLY A 268 -11.73 -0.34 -14.68
CA GLY A 268 -12.63 -1.23 -15.40
C GLY A 268 -13.21 -2.34 -14.51
N ALA A 269 -12.38 -2.95 -13.62
CA ALA A 269 -12.87 -3.95 -12.68
C ALA A 269 -13.82 -3.33 -11.63
N ALA A 270 -13.54 -2.10 -11.17
CA ALA A 270 -14.45 -1.35 -10.30
C ALA A 270 -15.80 -1.09 -11.00
N LEU A 271 -15.77 -0.67 -12.26
CA LEU A 271 -16.98 -0.47 -13.08
C LEU A 271 -17.73 -1.80 -13.29
N GLY A 272 -17.01 -2.87 -13.61
CA GLY A 272 -17.61 -4.20 -13.76
C GLY A 272 -18.26 -4.70 -12.49
N ALA A 273 -17.66 -4.46 -11.32
CA ALA A 273 -18.24 -4.77 -10.02
C ALA A 273 -19.51 -3.92 -9.76
N ALA A 274 -19.43 -2.60 -10.02
CA ALA A 274 -20.58 -1.71 -9.87
C ALA A 274 -21.78 -2.06 -10.76
N LEU A 275 -21.53 -2.63 -11.95
CA LEU A 275 -22.54 -3.04 -12.92
C LEU A 275 -22.90 -4.54 -12.83
N ALA A 276 -22.32 -5.29 -11.89
CA ALA A 276 -22.41 -6.75 -11.81
C ALA A 276 -22.08 -7.45 -13.15
N SER A 277 -21.15 -6.90 -13.92
CA SER A 277 -20.78 -7.43 -15.25
C SER A 277 -19.49 -8.24 -15.18
N GLU A 278 -19.65 -9.56 -15.23
CA GLU A 278 -18.53 -10.49 -15.26
C GLU A 278 -17.61 -10.28 -16.47
N LEU A 279 -18.18 -9.95 -17.64
CA LEU A 279 -17.41 -9.68 -18.85
C LEU A 279 -16.46 -8.50 -18.67
N ILE A 280 -16.95 -7.39 -18.09
CA ILE A 280 -16.11 -6.20 -17.83
C ILE A 280 -15.02 -6.53 -16.82
N VAL A 281 -15.32 -7.27 -15.75
CA VAL A 281 -14.33 -7.69 -14.75
C VAL A 281 -13.25 -8.56 -15.40
N ARG A 282 -13.63 -9.56 -16.19
CA ARG A 282 -12.68 -10.44 -16.88
C ARG A 282 -11.81 -9.69 -17.89
N ALA A 283 -12.40 -8.80 -18.69
CA ALA A 283 -11.64 -7.97 -19.63
C ALA A 283 -10.66 -7.05 -18.91
N SER A 284 -11.08 -6.48 -17.78
CA SER A 284 -10.24 -5.61 -16.94
C SER A 284 -9.07 -6.36 -16.30
N ALA A 285 -9.27 -7.62 -15.92
CA ALA A 285 -8.21 -8.48 -15.40
C ALA A 285 -7.08 -8.70 -16.43
N LEU A 286 -7.40 -8.78 -17.72
CA LEU A 286 -6.38 -8.84 -18.78
C LEU A 286 -5.56 -7.54 -18.84
N GLY A 287 -6.19 -6.39 -18.67
CA GLY A 287 -5.50 -5.10 -18.57
C GLY A 287 -4.53 -5.05 -17.38
N LEU A 288 -4.96 -5.56 -16.21
CA LEU A 288 -4.10 -5.66 -15.03
C LEU A 288 -2.91 -6.59 -15.27
N LEU A 289 -3.15 -7.78 -15.81
CA LEU A 289 -2.09 -8.75 -16.14
C LEU A 289 -1.09 -8.16 -17.11
N ALA A 290 -1.56 -7.48 -18.16
CA ALA A 290 -0.70 -6.79 -19.12
C ALA A 290 0.11 -5.68 -18.46
N GLY A 291 -0.50 -4.86 -17.60
CA GLY A 291 0.17 -3.79 -16.86
C GLY A 291 1.25 -4.31 -15.91
N LEU A 292 0.96 -5.39 -15.18
CA LEU A 292 1.95 -6.08 -14.34
C LEU A 292 3.06 -6.72 -15.17
N GLY A 293 2.73 -7.31 -16.33
CA GLY A 293 3.71 -7.83 -17.28
C GLY A 293 4.68 -6.74 -17.76
N VAL A 294 4.16 -5.58 -18.14
CA VAL A 294 4.97 -4.41 -18.52
C VAL A 294 5.87 -3.95 -17.35
N PHE A 295 5.35 -3.93 -16.13
CA PHE A 295 6.13 -3.63 -14.93
C PHE A 295 7.28 -4.63 -14.74
N LEU A 296 6.99 -5.95 -14.83
CA LEU A 296 8.00 -7.01 -14.68
C LEU A 296 9.09 -6.93 -15.77
N VAL A 297 8.71 -6.65 -17.02
CA VAL A 297 9.68 -6.41 -18.10
C VAL A 297 10.60 -5.25 -17.78
N ASN A 298 10.06 -4.14 -17.28
CA ASN A 298 10.86 -2.98 -16.90
C ASN A 298 11.75 -3.27 -15.68
N LEU A 299 11.24 -4.04 -14.71
CA LEU A 299 12.00 -4.52 -13.55
C LEU A 299 13.17 -5.44 -13.98
N GLY A 300 12.92 -6.35 -14.92
CA GLY A 300 13.96 -7.22 -15.50
C GLY A 300 15.08 -6.42 -16.20
N ARG A 301 14.73 -5.28 -16.86
CA ARG A 301 15.73 -4.36 -17.42
C ARG A 301 16.64 -3.78 -16.35
N MET A 302 16.08 -3.39 -15.19
CA MET A 302 16.86 -2.88 -14.05
C MET A 302 17.78 -3.98 -13.50
N PHE A 303 17.24 -5.16 -13.22
CA PHE A 303 18.02 -6.26 -12.63
C PHE A 303 19.11 -6.81 -13.55
N ARG A 304 18.98 -6.65 -14.87
CA ARG A 304 20.05 -7.01 -15.81
C ARG A 304 21.38 -6.35 -15.46
N HIS A 305 21.38 -5.16 -14.84
CA HIS A 305 22.59 -4.44 -14.43
C HIS A 305 23.34 -5.11 -13.29
N PHE A 306 22.75 -6.04 -12.52
CA PHE A 306 23.47 -6.85 -11.54
C PHE A 306 24.46 -7.83 -12.20
N TRP A 307 24.07 -8.41 -13.35
CA TRP A 307 24.88 -9.42 -14.02
C TRP A 307 25.68 -8.86 -15.21
N ARG A 308 25.24 -7.72 -15.75
CA ARG A 308 25.88 -7.07 -16.91
C ARG A 308 25.99 -5.56 -16.69
N PRO A 309 26.85 -5.11 -15.75
CA PRO A 309 27.06 -3.69 -15.51
C PRO A 309 27.69 -3.02 -16.73
N ARG A 310 27.24 -1.81 -17.05
CA ARG A 310 27.79 -0.99 -18.14
C ARG A 310 28.74 0.02 -17.52
N LEU A 311 30.05 -0.19 -17.70
CA LEU A 311 31.12 0.68 -17.20
C LEU A 311 31.88 1.22 -18.39
N GLU A 312 32.00 2.55 -18.50
CA GLU A 312 32.80 3.22 -19.51
C GLU A 312 34.07 3.80 -18.84
N PRO A 313 35.28 3.63 -19.43
CA PRO A 313 36.47 4.29 -18.92
C PRO A 313 36.33 5.81 -18.87
N LEU A 314 36.84 6.44 -17.83
CA LEU A 314 36.86 7.91 -17.77
C LEU A 314 37.77 8.47 -18.87
N PRO A 315 37.37 9.53 -19.58
CA PRO A 315 38.26 10.22 -20.51
C PRO A 315 39.50 10.71 -19.77
N GLY A 316 40.69 10.26 -20.18
CA GLY A 316 41.98 10.66 -19.56
C GLY A 316 42.53 9.73 -18.49
N ALA A 317 41.81 8.64 -18.11
CA ALA A 317 42.44 7.55 -17.36
C ALA A 317 43.36 6.77 -18.30
N GLY A 318 44.58 7.26 -18.49
CA GLY A 318 45.59 6.65 -19.33
C GLY A 318 45.79 5.18 -19.00
N LEU A 319 45.96 4.38 -20.03
CA LEU A 319 46.33 2.97 -20.03
C LEU A 319 47.61 2.71 -19.21
N SER A 320 47.49 2.73 -17.90
CA SER A 320 48.56 2.26 -17.00
C SER A 320 47.92 1.41 -15.91
N SER A 321 47.73 0.17 -16.24
CA SER A 321 47.92 -1.05 -15.45
C SER A 321 46.93 -2.13 -15.91
N LYS A 322 47.48 -3.27 -16.31
CA LYS A 322 46.76 -4.54 -16.53
C LYS A 322 45.81 -4.85 -15.35
N PRO A 323 44.59 -5.31 -15.57
CA PRO A 323 43.77 -5.78 -14.49
C PRO A 323 44.43 -6.98 -13.81
N ALA A 324 44.74 -6.86 -12.52
CA ALA A 324 45.09 -7.98 -11.68
C ALA A 324 43.95 -8.98 -11.72
N GLY A 325 44.24 -10.23 -12.07
CA GLY A 325 43.24 -11.29 -12.24
C GLY A 325 42.38 -11.46 -10.97
N VAL A 326 41.09 -11.36 -11.14
CA VAL A 326 40.12 -11.77 -10.16
C VAL A 326 39.89 -13.26 -10.35
N THR A 327 40.55 -14.08 -9.50
CA THR A 327 40.18 -15.47 -9.30
C THR A 327 38.83 -15.51 -8.55
N PRO A 328 37.88 -16.31 -8.97
CA PRO A 328 36.62 -16.48 -8.24
C PRO A 328 36.87 -17.33 -6.98
N LYS A 329 36.36 -16.84 -5.86
CA LYS A 329 36.05 -17.63 -4.67
C LYS A 329 34.57 -17.57 -4.42
#